data_38ca06f8127906597ea748aa28095e78
#
_entry.id   38ca06f8127906597ea748aa28095e78
#
_cell.length_a   1.000
_cell.length_b   1.000
_cell.length_c   1.000
_cell.angle_alpha   90.00
_cell.angle_beta   90.00
_cell.angle_gamma   90.00
#
_symmetry.space_group_name_H-M   'P 1'
#
loop_
_entity.id
_entity.type
_entity.pdbx_description
1 polymer ?
#
loop_
_entity_poly.entity_id
_entity_poly.type
_entity_poly.pdbx_seq_one_letter_code
_entity_poly.pdbx_strand_id
1 'polypeptide(L)'
;MPIPPEGWEPPSPHLAGRLTPETLAGLRAQLPLVYVDAVPVRVDDSGDVVAVGLLLRMGPRGLTRSLVSGRVLYHERIRDALLRHLEKDLGPVALPQIPATPQPFTVAEYFPTPGITPFHDPRQHAVSLAYVVPVTGDCRPRQDALDIAWLTPEEACSDAVQAEFINGQGMLLRQAMAWVGRLV
;
A
#
# COMPACT_ATOMS: atom_id res chain seq x y z
N MET A 1 -2.60 -19.17 -22.66
CA MET A 1 -1.81 -19.54 -21.47
C MET A 1 -1.02 -20.79 -21.80
N PRO A 2 0.30 -20.86 -21.63
CA PRO A 2 1.05 -22.09 -21.88
C PRO A 2 0.59 -23.18 -20.88
N ILE A 3 0.45 -24.39 -21.37
CA ILE A 3 0.13 -25.56 -20.55
C ILE A 3 1.36 -25.87 -19.70
N PRO A 4 1.22 -26.05 -18.37
CA PRO A 4 2.36 -26.41 -17.53
C PRO A 4 2.97 -27.74 -17.98
N PRO A 5 4.28 -27.95 -17.81
CA PRO A 5 4.94 -29.19 -18.16
C PRO A 5 4.36 -30.37 -17.38
N GLU A 6 4.43 -31.57 -18.00
CA GLU A 6 3.96 -32.78 -17.36
C GLU A 6 4.70 -33.01 -16.02
N GLY A 7 3.93 -33.26 -14.95
CA GLY A 7 4.46 -33.39 -13.60
C GLY A 7 4.65 -32.08 -12.83
N TRP A 8 4.24 -30.94 -13.38
CA TRP A 8 4.25 -29.69 -12.61
C TRP A 8 3.11 -29.69 -11.58
N GLU A 9 3.46 -29.65 -10.32
CA GLU A 9 2.51 -29.44 -9.23
C GLU A 9 2.67 -28.02 -8.67
N PRO A 10 1.58 -27.29 -8.45
CA PRO A 10 1.67 -25.99 -7.77
C PRO A 10 2.22 -26.19 -6.35
N PRO A 11 3.09 -25.27 -5.85
CA PRO A 11 3.56 -25.36 -4.49
C PRO A 11 2.39 -25.32 -3.51
N SER A 12 2.53 -26.05 -2.40
CA SER A 12 1.51 -26.15 -1.36
C SER A 12 1.05 -24.75 -0.92
N PRO A 13 -0.25 -24.44 -0.88
CA PRO A 13 -0.78 -23.14 -0.46
C PRO A 13 -0.27 -22.69 0.92
N HIS A 14 0.07 -23.63 1.80
CA HIS A 14 0.59 -23.35 3.15
C HIS A 14 2.02 -22.78 3.15
N LEU A 15 2.79 -23.00 2.10
CA LEU A 15 4.15 -22.49 1.91
C LEU A 15 4.19 -21.31 0.95
N ALA A 16 3.07 -21.03 0.25
CA ALA A 16 2.99 -19.97 -0.72
C ALA A 16 3.26 -18.60 -0.05
N GLY A 17 4.28 -17.92 -0.52
CA GLY A 17 4.59 -16.55 -0.12
C GLY A 17 5.35 -16.35 1.19
N ARG A 18 5.61 -17.40 1.96
CA ARG A 18 6.46 -17.33 3.17
C ARG A 18 7.91 -17.60 2.79
N LEU A 19 8.63 -16.55 2.47
CA LEU A 19 10.05 -16.61 2.18
C LEU A 19 10.85 -16.36 3.47
N THR A 20 12.01 -17.05 3.63
CA THR A 20 12.97 -16.64 4.65
C THR A 20 13.51 -15.25 4.35
N PRO A 21 14.05 -14.52 5.35
CA PRO A 21 14.67 -13.21 5.12
C PRO A 21 15.78 -13.27 4.05
N GLU A 22 16.59 -14.30 4.04
CA GLU A 22 17.70 -14.52 3.11
C GLU A 22 17.19 -14.74 1.69
N THR A 23 16.19 -15.61 1.52
CA THR A 23 15.56 -15.85 0.20
C THR A 23 14.92 -14.58 -0.33
N LEU A 24 14.22 -13.84 0.53
CA LEU A 24 13.60 -12.58 0.13
C LEU A 24 14.65 -11.53 -0.26
N ALA A 25 15.79 -11.44 0.45
CA ALA A 25 16.87 -10.54 0.09
C ALA A 25 17.48 -10.90 -1.28
N GLY A 26 17.68 -12.19 -1.56
CA GLY A 26 18.15 -12.68 -2.86
C GLY A 26 17.19 -12.33 -4.01
N LEU A 27 15.88 -12.49 -3.81
CA LEU A 27 14.86 -12.12 -4.81
C LEU A 27 14.79 -10.62 -5.04
N ARG A 28 14.90 -9.80 -3.98
CA ARG A 28 14.93 -8.34 -4.07
C ARG A 28 16.08 -7.81 -4.94
N ALA A 29 17.20 -8.51 -4.94
CA ALA A 29 18.37 -8.15 -5.73
C ALA A 29 18.25 -8.52 -7.22
N GLN A 30 17.30 -9.35 -7.59
CA GLN A 30 17.23 -9.96 -8.93
C GLN A 30 15.91 -9.71 -9.68
N LEU A 31 14.82 -9.47 -8.96
CA LEU A 31 13.49 -9.37 -9.54
C LEU A 31 12.72 -8.16 -8.98
N PRO A 32 11.93 -7.46 -9.81
CA PRO A 32 10.93 -6.54 -9.30
C PRO A 32 9.86 -7.30 -8.53
N LEU A 33 9.49 -6.80 -7.36
CA LEU A 33 8.45 -7.39 -6.51
C LEU A 33 7.14 -6.63 -6.64
N VAL A 34 6.03 -7.36 -6.69
CA VAL A 34 4.70 -6.77 -6.76
C VAL A 34 4.22 -6.37 -5.37
N TYR A 35 3.76 -5.14 -5.25
CA TYR A 35 3.20 -4.54 -4.03
C TYR A 35 1.80 -4.00 -4.28
N VAL A 36 1.07 -3.76 -3.22
CA VAL A 36 -0.12 -2.92 -3.18
C VAL A 36 0.11 -1.76 -2.22
N ASP A 37 -0.28 -0.56 -2.64
CA ASP A 37 -0.40 0.61 -1.78
C ASP A 37 -1.89 0.97 -1.67
N ALA A 38 -2.37 1.27 -0.47
CA ALA A 38 -3.74 1.71 -0.26
C ALA A 38 -3.78 3.03 0.51
N VAL A 39 -4.60 3.95 0.01
CA VAL A 39 -4.98 5.19 0.68
C VAL A 39 -6.34 4.95 1.32
N PRO A 40 -6.41 4.73 2.65
CA PRO A 40 -7.69 4.60 3.35
C PRO A 40 -8.40 5.94 3.38
N VAL A 41 -9.69 5.95 3.05
CA VAL A 41 -10.49 7.18 3.06
C VAL A 41 -11.80 6.99 3.80
N ARG A 42 -12.35 8.09 4.33
CA ARG A 42 -13.75 8.21 4.73
C ARG A 42 -14.49 8.93 3.63
N VAL A 43 -15.68 8.47 3.32
CA VAL A 43 -16.57 9.10 2.35
C VAL A 43 -17.87 9.50 3.04
N ASP A 44 -18.47 10.58 2.57
CA ASP A 44 -19.81 10.99 3.00
C ASP A 44 -20.92 10.25 2.24
N ASP A 45 -22.16 10.61 2.51
CA ASP A 45 -23.35 10.00 1.88
C ASP A 45 -23.41 10.23 0.35
N SER A 46 -22.70 11.24 -0.15
CA SER A 46 -22.58 11.54 -1.60
C SER A 46 -21.46 10.73 -2.26
N GLY A 47 -20.64 10.02 -1.48
CA GLY A 47 -19.46 9.29 -1.95
C GLY A 47 -18.21 10.16 -2.07
N ASP A 48 -18.26 11.39 -1.60
CA ASP A 48 -17.13 12.31 -1.61
C ASP A 48 -16.15 11.98 -0.48
N VAL A 49 -14.84 12.02 -0.79
CA VAL A 49 -13.80 11.82 0.23
C VAL A 49 -13.76 13.02 1.19
N VAL A 50 -14.02 12.77 2.46
CA VAL A 50 -14.03 13.78 3.53
C VAL A 50 -12.85 13.65 4.49
N ALA A 51 -12.22 12.47 4.57
CA ALA A 51 -11.01 12.29 5.35
C ALA A 51 -10.10 11.22 4.75
N VAL A 52 -8.80 11.37 4.97
CA VAL A 52 -7.73 10.46 4.52
C VAL A 52 -7.02 9.91 5.74
N GLY A 53 -6.87 8.59 5.82
CA GLY A 53 -6.17 7.91 6.90
C GLY A 53 -4.68 7.78 6.61
N LEU A 54 -3.85 8.33 7.47
CA LEU A 54 -2.39 8.26 7.38
C LEU A 54 -1.83 7.55 8.61
N LEU A 55 -1.07 6.48 8.38
CA LEU A 55 -0.41 5.75 9.46
C LEU A 55 0.75 6.56 10.03
N LEU A 56 0.86 6.61 11.34
CA LEU A 56 2.01 7.17 12.04
C LEU A 56 2.96 6.03 12.43
N ARG A 57 4.22 6.14 12.03
CA ARG A 57 5.25 5.12 12.31
C ARG A 57 6.51 5.76 12.87
N MET A 58 7.30 4.97 13.60
CA MET A 58 8.64 5.38 13.96
C MET A 58 9.59 5.10 12.79
N GLY A 59 10.17 6.13 12.24
CA GLY A 59 11.19 6.07 11.19
C GLY A 59 12.60 6.37 11.73
N PRO A 60 13.63 6.25 10.88
CA PRO A 60 15.03 6.48 11.29
C PRO A 60 15.30 7.92 11.79
N ARG A 61 14.48 8.88 11.38
CA ARG A 61 14.62 10.32 11.74
C ARG A 61 13.50 10.83 12.64
N GLY A 62 12.76 9.93 13.31
CA GLY A 62 11.61 10.26 14.15
C GLY A 62 10.29 9.77 13.53
N LEU A 63 9.19 10.42 13.91
CA LEU A 63 7.88 10.07 13.42
C LEU A 63 7.75 10.35 11.91
N THR A 64 7.16 9.40 11.19
CA THR A 64 6.90 9.48 9.75
C THR A 64 5.48 9.08 9.47
N ARG A 65 4.92 9.62 8.39
CA ARG A 65 3.64 9.17 7.85
C ARG A 65 3.85 8.16 6.74
N SER A 66 2.91 7.22 6.64
CA SER A 66 2.91 6.23 5.57
C SER A 66 1.49 5.85 5.16
N LEU A 67 1.37 5.37 3.94
CA LEU A 67 0.20 4.67 3.44
C LEU A 67 0.22 3.21 3.90
N VAL A 68 -0.91 2.53 3.79
CA VAL A 68 -0.94 1.07 3.91
C VAL A 68 -0.21 0.49 2.71
N SER A 69 0.78 -0.34 2.95
CA SER A 69 1.61 -0.89 1.88
C SER A 69 2.08 -2.30 2.20
N GLY A 70 2.22 -3.12 1.16
CA GLY A 70 2.83 -4.40 1.35
C GLY A 70 2.89 -5.29 0.12
N ARG A 71 3.74 -6.31 0.20
CA ARG A 71 4.01 -7.24 -0.88
C ARG A 71 2.81 -8.15 -1.13
N VAL A 72 2.51 -8.39 -2.41
CA VAL A 72 1.61 -9.46 -2.85
C VAL A 72 2.35 -10.80 -2.73
N LEU A 73 1.72 -11.79 -2.14
CA LEU A 73 2.31 -13.11 -1.95
C LEU A 73 2.08 -13.98 -3.21
N TYR A 74 2.86 -15.03 -3.33
CA TYR A 74 2.66 -16.03 -4.36
C TYR A 74 1.29 -16.69 -4.21
N HIS A 75 0.53 -16.87 -5.30
CA HIS A 75 -0.85 -17.37 -5.34
C HIS A 75 -1.89 -16.50 -4.60
N GLU A 76 -1.53 -15.28 -4.24
CA GLU A 76 -2.46 -14.35 -3.60
C GLU A 76 -3.10 -13.43 -4.65
N ARG A 77 -4.42 -13.28 -4.60
CA ARG A 77 -5.12 -12.28 -5.43
C ARG A 77 -4.85 -10.87 -4.89
N ILE A 78 -4.83 -9.88 -5.77
CA ILE A 78 -4.64 -8.46 -5.39
C ILE A 78 -5.63 -8.02 -4.32
N ARG A 79 -6.90 -8.43 -4.44
CA ARG A 79 -7.94 -8.12 -3.45
C ARG A 79 -7.61 -8.67 -2.08
N ASP A 80 -7.09 -9.89 -2.02
CA ASP A 80 -6.77 -10.56 -0.75
C ASP A 80 -5.51 -9.93 -0.12
N ALA A 81 -4.53 -9.53 -0.94
CA ALA A 81 -3.38 -8.76 -0.49
C ALA A 81 -3.78 -7.40 0.11
N LEU A 82 -4.69 -6.65 -0.57
CA LEU A 82 -5.23 -5.39 -0.06
C LEU A 82 -5.92 -5.60 1.30
N LEU A 83 -6.82 -6.58 1.39
CA LEU A 83 -7.54 -6.88 2.63
C LEU A 83 -6.57 -7.23 3.76
N ARG A 84 -5.62 -8.12 3.50
CA ARG A 84 -4.61 -8.55 4.48
C ARG A 84 -3.76 -7.40 5.00
N HIS A 85 -3.34 -6.47 4.13
CA HIS A 85 -2.53 -5.32 4.56
C HIS A 85 -3.37 -4.26 5.27
N LEU A 86 -4.60 -4.01 4.83
CA LEU A 86 -5.53 -3.11 5.53
C LEU A 86 -5.88 -3.65 6.92
N GLU A 87 -6.22 -4.93 7.06
CA GLU A 87 -6.48 -5.54 8.36
C GLU A 87 -5.26 -5.53 9.28
N LYS A 88 -4.07 -5.80 8.72
CA LYS A 88 -2.81 -5.75 9.46
C LYS A 88 -2.55 -4.36 10.03
N ASP A 89 -2.70 -3.32 9.21
CA ASP A 89 -2.30 -1.95 9.56
C ASP A 89 -3.42 -1.14 10.23
N LEU A 90 -4.70 -1.41 9.90
CA LEU A 90 -5.85 -0.67 10.45
C LEU A 90 -6.66 -1.46 11.49
N GLY A 91 -6.40 -2.75 11.59
CA GLY A 91 -7.15 -3.65 12.47
C GLY A 91 -8.34 -4.34 11.78
N PRO A 92 -8.84 -5.45 12.37
CA PRO A 92 -9.83 -6.32 11.74
C PRO A 92 -11.24 -5.71 11.65
N VAL A 93 -11.50 -4.63 12.38
CA VAL A 93 -12.80 -3.94 12.40
C VAL A 93 -12.81 -2.67 11.54
N ALA A 94 -11.77 -2.44 10.73
CA ALA A 94 -11.70 -1.30 9.82
C ALA A 94 -12.74 -1.33 8.70
N LEU A 95 -13.24 -2.53 8.33
CA LEU A 95 -14.28 -2.77 7.33
C LEU A 95 -13.99 -2.07 5.98
N PRO A 96 -12.90 -2.44 5.29
CA PRO A 96 -12.55 -1.85 4.01
C PRO A 96 -13.55 -2.28 2.92
N GLN A 97 -13.97 -1.31 2.09
CA GLN A 97 -14.90 -1.52 0.98
C GLN A 97 -14.09 -1.83 -0.29
N ILE A 98 -13.73 -3.10 -0.50
CA ILE A 98 -12.93 -3.54 -1.65
C ILE A 98 -13.84 -4.32 -2.62
N PRO A 99 -14.00 -3.86 -3.87
CA PRO A 99 -14.78 -4.58 -4.88
C PRO A 99 -14.14 -5.95 -5.20
N ALA A 100 -14.92 -6.84 -5.83
CA ALA A 100 -14.43 -8.17 -6.23
C ALA A 100 -13.21 -8.08 -7.17
N THR A 101 -13.19 -7.09 -8.04
CA THR A 101 -12.08 -6.79 -8.96
C THR A 101 -11.64 -5.34 -8.75
N PRO A 102 -10.70 -5.08 -7.83
CA PRO A 102 -10.23 -3.73 -7.57
C PRO A 102 -9.42 -3.20 -8.74
N GLN A 103 -9.64 -1.92 -9.10
CA GLN A 103 -8.88 -1.22 -10.14
C GLN A 103 -7.91 -0.25 -9.48
N PRO A 104 -6.60 -0.31 -9.78
CA PRO A 104 -5.66 0.67 -9.27
C PRO A 104 -5.88 2.03 -9.95
N PHE A 105 -5.72 3.12 -9.20
CA PHE A 105 -5.76 4.45 -9.80
C PHE A 105 -4.43 4.80 -10.49
N THR A 106 -3.33 4.16 -10.08
CA THR A 106 -2.01 4.28 -10.71
C THR A 106 -1.13 3.07 -10.39
N VAL A 107 -0.02 2.98 -11.12
CA VAL A 107 1.09 2.07 -10.84
C VAL A 107 2.30 2.91 -10.46
N ALA A 108 2.90 2.64 -9.29
CA ALA A 108 4.10 3.30 -8.81
C ALA A 108 5.29 2.35 -8.88
N GLU A 109 6.39 2.80 -9.50
CA GLU A 109 7.63 2.03 -9.61
C GLU A 109 8.66 2.58 -8.64
N TYR A 110 9.00 1.81 -7.61
CA TYR A 110 10.00 2.13 -6.61
C TYR A 110 11.34 1.53 -7.01
N PHE A 111 12.36 2.37 -7.13
CA PHE A 111 13.71 1.91 -7.49
C PHE A 111 14.68 2.05 -6.31
N PRO A 112 15.68 1.14 -6.20
CA PRO A 112 16.75 1.27 -5.22
C PRO A 112 17.73 2.41 -5.56
N THR A 113 17.77 2.84 -6.82
CA THR A 113 18.58 3.97 -7.28
C THR A 113 17.75 5.24 -7.24
N PRO A 114 18.15 6.27 -6.47
CA PRO A 114 17.44 7.54 -6.43
C PRO A 114 17.40 8.24 -7.79
N GLY A 115 16.33 8.99 -8.06
CA GLY A 115 16.22 9.87 -9.22
C GLY A 115 15.73 9.21 -10.53
N ILE A 116 15.47 7.90 -10.55
CA ILE A 116 14.82 7.23 -11.71
C ILE A 116 13.35 7.61 -11.77
N THR A 117 12.66 7.53 -10.64
CA THR A 117 11.28 7.99 -10.43
C THR A 117 11.20 8.80 -9.13
N PRO A 118 10.06 9.46 -8.84
CA PRO A 118 9.85 10.08 -7.53
C PRO A 118 9.75 9.06 -6.38
N PHE A 119 9.55 7.78 -6.71
CA PHE A 119 9.37 6.71 -5.74
C PHE A 119 10.70 5.97 -5.53
N HIS A 120 11.12 5.85 -4.28
CA HIS A 120 12.41 5.26 -3.93
C HIS A 120 12.25 4.25 -2.79
N ASP A 121 12.78 3.03 -2.97
CA ASP A 121 12.95 2.05 -1.90
C ASP A 121 14.37 1.49 -1.97
N PRO A 122 15.28 1.85 -1.04
CA PRO A 122 16.68 1.44 -1.09
C PRO A 122 16.90 -0.08 -0.98
N ARG A 123 15.85 -0.81 -0.63
CA ARG A 123 15.91 -2.27 -0.43
C ARG A 123 15.62 -3.07 -1.69
N GLN A 124 14.92 -2.49 -2.69
CA GLN A 124 14.35 -3.30 -3.78
C GLN A 124 13.81 -2.47 -4.95
N HIS A 125 13.70 -3.10 -6.11
CA HIS A 125 12.80 -2.65 -7.16
C HIS A 125 11.40 -3.20 -6.87
N ALA A 126 10.40 -2.34 -6.73
CA ALA A 126 9.02 -2.76 -6.53
C ALA A 126 8.07 -2.07 -7.53
N VAL A 127 7.11 -2.83 -8.02
CA VAL A 127 5.99 -2.33 -8.83
C VAL A 127 4.75 -2.40 -7.94
N SER A 128 4.23 -1.25 -7.55
CA SER A 128 3.09 -1.15 -6.65
C SER A 128 1.83 -0.73 -7.38
N LEU A 129 0.77 -1.51 -7.19
CA LEU A 129 -0.58 -1.16 -7.62
C LEU A 129 -1.23 -0.33 -6.52
N ALA A 130 -1.61 0.92 -6.84
CA ALA A 130 -2.10 1.87 -5.83
C ALA A 130 -3.63 2.04 -5.89
N TYR A 131 -4.26 2.03 -4.72
CA TYR A 131 -5.71 2.04 -4.57
C TYR A 131 -6.18 3.10 -3.59
N VAL A 132 -7.32 3.74 -3.88
CA VAL A 132 -8.10 4.47 -2.87
C VAL A 132 -9.14 3.48 -2.31
N VAL A 133 -9.18 3.31 -0.99
CA VAL A 133 -10.04 2.32 -0.35
C VAL A 133 -10.90 2.98 0.73
N PRO A 134 -12.21 3.09 0.51
CA PRO A 134 -13.13 3.52 1.55
C PRO A 134 -13.12 2.52 2.72
N VAL A 135 -13.08 3.04 3.95
CA VAL A 135 -13.18 2.24 5.17
C VAL A 135 -14.28 2.82 6.07
N THR A 136 -15.16 1.96 6.59
CA THR A 136 -16.34 2.41 7.36
C THR A 136 -16.25 2.06 8.84
N GLY A 137 -15.39 1.10 9.19
CA GLY A 137 -15.26 0.61 10.56
C GLY A 137 -14.29 1.42 11.43
N ASP A 138 -14.13 0.99 12.67
CA ASP A 138 -13.20 1.56 13.64
C ASP A 138 -11.77 1.09 13.34
N CYS A 139 -10.88 2.04 13.08
CA CYS A 139 -9.48 1.74 12.77
C CYS A 139 -8.65 1.79 14.05
N ARG A 140 -8.04 0.65 14.37
CA ARG A 140 -7.12 0.51 15.51
C ARG A 140 -5.81 -0.08 15.00
N PRO A 141 -4.83 0.76 14.70
CA PRO A 141 -3.53 0.31 14.21
C PRO A 141 -2.92 -0.78 15.09
N ARG A 142 -2.19 -1.68 14.45
CA ARG A 142 -1.49 -2.79 15.09
C ARG A 142 -0.06 -2.89 14.59
N GLN A 143 0.75 -3.68 15.28
CA GLN A 143 2.13 -3.97 14.94
C GLN A 143 3.01 -2.69 14.87
N ASP A 144 3.47 -2.31 13.67
CA ASP A 144 4.46 -1.25 13.47
C ASP A 144 3.84 0.15 13.38
N ALA A 145 2.51 0.27 13.22
CA ALA A 145 1.83 1.55 13.21
C ALA A 145 1.48 1.96 14.64
N LEU A 146 1.93 3.14 15.04
CA LEU A 146 1.66 3.71 16.37
C LEU A 146 0.24 4.23 16.48
N ASP A 147 -0.25 4.85 15.39
CA ASP A 147 -1.57 5.45 15.32
C ASP A 147 -2.00 5.65 13.86
N ILE A 148 -3.25 6.03 13.64
CA ILE A 148 -3.77 6.53 12.38
C ILE A 148 -4.37 7.92 12.58
N ALA A 149 -3.90 8.90 11.80
CA ALA A 149 -4.47 10.23 11.75
C ALA A 149 -5.45 10.32 10.58
N TRP A 150 -6.65 10.82 10.87
CA TRP A 150 -7.65 11.15 9.85
C TRP A 150 -7.60 12.66 9.59
N LEU A 151 -7.19 13.03 8.40
CA LEU A 151 -7.01 14.42 7.96
C LEU A 151 -7.96 14.72 6.80
N THR A 152 -8.36 15.98 6.64
CA THR A 152 -9.04 16.38 5.40
C THR A 152 -8.09 16.20 4.20
N PRO A 153 -8.60 16.06 2.97
CA PRO A 153 -7.76 15.99 1.78
C PRO A 153 -6.75 17.13 1.67
N GLU A 154 -7.16 18.35 2.01
CA GLU A 154 -6.34 19.57 1.97
C GLU A 154 -5.21 19.51 3.01
N GLU A 155 -5.53 19.14 4.25
CA GLU A 155 -4.53 18.95 5.31
C GLU A 155 -3.53 17.85 4.96
N ALA A 156 -4.02 16.69 4.47
CA ALA A 156 -3.18 15.55 4.10
C ALA A 156 -2.21 15.90 2.95
N CYS A 157 -2.60 16.81 2.06
CA CYS A 157 -1.79 17.28 0.93
C CYS A 157 -0.98 18.54 1.23
N SER A 158 -1.08 19.12 2.43
CA SER A 158 -0.30 20.29 2.84
C SER A 158 1.21 19.97 2.83
N ASP A 159 2.05 20.97 2.60
CA ASP A 159 3.50 20.79 2.55
C ASP A 159 4.06 20.28 3.88
N ALA A 160 3.47 20.69 5.01
CA ALA A 160 3.84 20.21 6.33
C ALA A 160 3.66 18.70 6.48
N VAL A 161 2.51 18.17 6.10
CA VAL A 161 2.20 16.73 6.14
C VAL A 161 3.01 15.97 5.09
N GLN A 162 3.18 16.54 3.89
CA GLN A 162 3.97 15.93 2.82
C GLN A 162 5.45 15.74 3.20
N ALA A 163 6.02 16.65 3.98
CA ALA A 163 7.40 16.54 4.49
C ALA A 163 7.62 15.39 5.48
N GLU A 164 6.55 14.86 6.08
CA GLU A 164 6.62 13.71 6.99
C GLU A 164 6.64 12.35 6.28
N PHE A 165 6.36 12.33 4.96
CA PHE A 165 6.45 11.10 4.18
C PHE A 165 7.88 10.76 3.77
N ILE A 166 8.09 9.47 3.55
CA ILE A 166 9.34 8.93 2.99
C ILE A 166 9.03 8.20 1.68
N ASN A 167 10.05 7.93 0.90
CA ASN A 167 9.98 7.05 -0.29
C ASN A 167 9.00 7.50 -1.39
N GLY A 168 8.57 8.76 -1.41
CA GLY A 168 7.64 9.27 -2.44
C GLY A 168 6.16 9.01 -2.16
N GLN A 169 5.79 8.38 -1.06
CA GLN A 169 4.39 8.07 -0.75
C GLN A 169 3.49 9.32 -0.64
N GLY A 170 4.05 10.48 -0.24
CA GLY A 170 3.31 11.74 -0.25
C GLY A 170 2.86 12.15 -1.65
N MET A 171 3.70 11.93 -2.67
CA MET A 171 3.29 12.17 -4.07
C MET A 171 2.18 11.19 -4.50
N LEU A 172 2.27 9.93 -4.09
CA LEU A 172 1.23 8.93 -4.37
C LEU A 172 -0.11 9.36 -3.75
N LEU A 173 -0.09 9.90 -2.54
CA LEU A 173 -1.27 10.47 -1.90
C LEU A 173 -1.85 11.65 -2.71
N ARG A 174 -1.02 12.60 -3.18
CA ARG A 174 -1.48 13.70 -4.02
C ARG A 174 -2.12 13.20 -5.32
N GLN A 175 -1.55 12.19 -5.96
CA GLN A 175 -2.14 11.54 -7.15
C GLN A 175 -3.50 10.91 -6.82
N ALA A 176 -3.62 10.23 -5.66
CA ALA A 176 -4.89 9.68 -5.22
C ALA A 176 -5.97 10.76 -5.04
N MET A 177 -5.62 11.89 -4.40
CA MET A 177 -6.57 12.99 -4.17
C MET A 177 -6.95 13.69 -5.49
N ALA A 178 -6.03 13.85 -6.43
CA ALA A 178 -6.35 14.34 -7.77
C ALA A 178 -7.29 13.37 -8.51
N TRP A 179 -7.04 12.07 -8.41
CA TRP A 179 -7.87 11.05 -9.04
C TRP A 179 -9.31 11.04 -8.51
N VAL A 180 -9.52 11.26 -7.21
CA VAL A 180 -10.87 11.36 -6.62
C VAL A 180 -11.50 12.76 -6.75
N GLY A 181 -10.87 13.69 -7.49
CA GLY A 181 -11.41 15.03 -7.74
C GLY A 181 -11.28 16.01 -6.57
N ARG A 182 -10.35 15.78 -5.62
CA ARG A 182 -10.14 16.63 -4.44
C ARG A 182 -8.95 17.59 -4.55
N LEU A 183 -8.14 17.43 -5.60
CA LEU A 183 -7.08 18.37 -5.95
C LEU A 183 -7.24 18.76 -7.44
N VAL A 184 -7.23 20.05 -7.69
CA VAL A 184 -7.22 20.65 -9.03
C VAL A 184 -5.84 21.20 -9.32
#